data_4929438ad828efe61fcffd0528f8e8c3
#
_entry.id   4929438ad828efe61fcffd0528f8e8c3
#
_cell.length_a   1.000
_cell.length_b   1.000
_cell.length_c   1.000
_cell.angle_alpha   90.00
_cell.angle_beta   90.00
_cell.angle_gamma   90.00
#
_symmetry.space_group_name_H-M   'P 1'
#
loop_
_entity.id
_entity.type
_entity.pdbx_description
1 polymer ?
#
loop_
_entity_poly.entity_id
_entity_poly.type
_entity_poly.pdbx_seq_one_letter_code
_entity_poly.pdbx_strand_id
1 'polypeptide(L)'
;LELDRILGDERNYAGTSFVTQDMFGSFQYGSPLLNVTFDPSIPNEFASYRFDDDGLEATKEYLIKEGVLIRPLGGSISQIRSGMNGVANSRACSWNRPPIDRMANLNIEPGGNSMADLISQVQRGVRMYTNNSWSIDDSRNKFQFGCEYGEYIEDGEIKHVVKNPNYRGISQSFWRNLKAVG
;
A
#
# COMPACT_ATOMS: atom_id res chain seq x y z
N LEU A 1 -6.74 0.51 4.27
CA LEU A 1 -7.49 1.38 3.32
C LEU A 1 -8.76 0.72 2.75
N GLU A 2 -8.97 -0.57 3.00
CA GLU A 2 -10.16 -1.30 2.51
C GLU A 2 -11.39 -0.92 3.33
N LEU A 3 -12.44 -0.47 2.66
CA LEU A 3 -13.71 -0.08 3.30
C LEU A 3 -14.36 -1.24 4.02
N ASP A 4 -14.23 -2.46 3.50
CA ASP A 4 -14.80 -3.64 4.13
C ASP A 4 -14.15 -3.95 5.50
N ARG A 5 -12.88 -3.59 5.70
CA ARG A 5 -12.22 -3.64 7.01
C ARG A 5 -12.58 -2.46 7.92
N ILE A 6 -12.96 -1.33 7.34
CA ILE A 6 -13.38 -0.15 8.11
C ILE A 6 -14.82 -0.30 8.60
N LEU A 7 -15.72 -0.72 7.72
CA LEU A 7 -17.17 -0.72 7.94
C LEU A 7 -17.85 -2.09 7.75
N GLY A 8 -17.22 -3.00 7.00
CA GLY A 8 -17.83 -4.24 6.54
C GLY A 8 -17.63 -5.43 7.48
N ASP A 9 -18.02 -6.57 6.99
CA ASP A 9 -18.01 -7.82 7.77
C ASP A 9 -16.60 -8.40 7.94
N GLU A 10 -15.69 -8.13 7.02
CA GLU A 10 -14.33 -8.67 7.07
C GLU A 10 -13.56 -8.21 8.32
N ARG A 11 -13.87 -7.04 8.87
CA ARG A 11 -13.28 -6.56 10.14
C ARG A 11 -13.46 -7.54 11.30
N ASN A 12 -14.51 -8.35 11.26
CA ASN A 12 -14.80 -9.31 12.31
C ASN A 12 -13.91 -10.55 12.27
N TYR A 13 -13.28 -10.81 11.12
CA TYR A 13 -12.48 -12.01 10.87
C TYR A 13 -11.01 -11.74 10.68
N ALA A 14 -10.66 -10.62 10.03
CA ALA A 14 -9.32 -10.37 9.54
C ALA A 14 -8.68 -9.09 10.10
N GLY A 15 -9.23 -8.57 11.20
CA GLY A 15 -8.79 -7.33 11.83
C GLY A 15 -9.42 -6.08 11.18
N THR A 16 -9.20 -4.97 11.82
CA THR A 16 -9.79 -3.67 11.48
C THR A 16 -8.80 -2.79 10.71
N SER A 17 -9.04 -1.50 10.70
CA SER A 17 -8.13 -0.48 10.22
C SER A 17 -8.04 0.64 11.26
N PHE A 18 -6.87 1.25 11.41
CA PHE A 18 -6.76 2.51 12.16
C PHE A 18 -7.31 3.69 11.37
N VAL A 19 -7.46 3.52 10.05
CA VAL A 19 -8.09 4.52 9.19
C VAL A 19 -9.59 4.47 9.40
N THR A 20 -10.21 5.63 9.58
CA THR A 20 -11.66 5.83 9.69
C THR A 20 -12.19 6.56 8.46
N GLN A 21 -13.50 6.53 8.27
CA GLN A 21 -14.13 7.09 7.08
C GLN A 21 -13.92 8.62 6.95
N ASP A 22 -13.91 9.33 8.06
CA ASP A 22 -13.72 10.79 8.14
C ASP A 22 -12.28 11.23 7.80
N MET A 23 -11.33 10.31 7.76
CA MET A 23 -9.95 10.62 7.40
C MET A 23 -9.75 10.83 5.89
N PHE A 24 -10.63 10.31 5.05
CA PHE A 24 -10.48 10.47 3.60
C PHE A 24 -10.70 11.93 3.18
N GLY A 25 -9.84 12.42 2.30
CA GLY A 25 -9.83 13.79 1.80
C GLY A 25 -9.03 14.80 2.64
N SER A 26 -8.62 14.45 3.88
CA SER A 26 -7.91 15.39 4.75
C SER A 26 -6.71 14.81 5.49
N PHE A 27 -6.67 13.52 5.71
CA PHE A 27 -5.65 12.89 6.55
C PHE A 27 -4.31 12.79 5.83
N GLN A 28 -3.27 13.44 6.39
CA GLN A 28 -1.90 13.32 5.92
C GLN A 28 -1.34 11.95 6.34
N TYR A 29 -1.46 10.96 5.46
CA TYR A 29 -1.01 9.59 5.68
C TYR A 29 0.51 9.45 5.61
N GLY A 30 1.11 10.13 4.64
CA GLY A 30 2.54 10.07 4.36
C GLY A 30 3.17 11.43 4.07
N SER A 31 4.44 11.44 3.70
CA SER A 31 5.13 12.62 3.21
C SER A 31 4.47 13.12 1.91
N PRO A 32 4.60 14.39 1.54
CA PRO A 32 4.09 14.90 0.25
C PRO A 32 4.65 14.19 -0.99
N LEU A 33 5.74 13.46 -0.84
CA LEU A 33 6.32 12.65 -1.92
C LEU A 33 5.56 11.34 -2.17
N LEU A 34 4.68 10.93 -1.25
CA LEU A 34 3.95 9.68 -1.35
C LEU A 34 2.73 9.84 -2.26
N ASN A 35 2.79 9.23 -3.41
CA ASN A 35 1.67 9.06 -4.32
C ASN A 35 1.43 7.57 -4.54
N VAL A 36 0.23 7.10 -4.21
CA VAL A 36 -0.14 5.68 -4.36
C VAL A 36 -1.35 5.59 -5.26
N THR A 37 -1.23 4.79 -6.30
CA THR A 37 -2.32 4.50 -7.23
C THR A 37 -2.79 3.07 -7.12
N PHE A 38 -4.07 2.88 -7.37
CA PHE A 38 -4.67 1.65 -7.83
C PHE A 38 -4.67 1.70 -9.35
N ASP A 39 -4.02 0.73 -10.02
CA ASP A 39 -3.96 0.72 -11.47
C ASP A 39 -4.04 -0.71 -12.03
N PRO A 40 -5.23 -1.22 -12.29
CA PRO A 40 -5.43 -2.55 -12.87
C PRO A 40 -5.16 -2.60 -14.38
N SER A 41 -4.85 -1.48 -15.03
CA SER A 41 -4.56 -1.41 -16.46
C SER A 41 -3.12 -1.75 -16.82
N ILE A 42 -2.21 -1.82 -15.84
CA ILE A 42 -0.80 -2.13 -16.08
C ILE A 42 -0.66 -3.57 -16.56
N PRO A 43 -0.12 -3.81 -17.76
CA PRO A 43 0.01 -5.15 -18.29
C PRO A 43 0.94 -6.03 -17.44
N ASN A 44 0.59 -7.31 -17.30
CA ASN A 44 1.40 -8.34 -16.63
C ASN A 44 1.60 -8.16 -15.11
N GLU A 45 0.90 -7.26 -14.46
CA GLU A 45 0.79 -7.28 -13.00
C GLU A 45 -0.22 -8.34 -12.54
N PHE A 46 -0.11 -8.79 -11.28
CA PHE A 46 -0.90 -9.93 -10.78
C PHE A 46 -2.41 -9.67 -10.70
N ALA A 47 -2.83 -8.42 -10.58
CA ALA A 47 -4.23 -8.04 -10.50
C ALA A 47 -4.60 -7.04 -11.60
N SER A 48 -4.24 -7.39 -12.84
CA SER A 48 -4.63 -6.62 -14.03
C SER A 48 -5.92 -7.18 -14.61
N TYR A 49 -6.94 -6.34 -14.70
CA TYR A 49 -8.26 -6.70 -15.23
C TYR A 49 -8.99 -5.45 -15.71
N ARG A 50 -9.98 -5.67 -16.58
CA ARG A 50 -10.83 -4.60 -17.11
C ARG A 50 -12.05 -4.33 -16.24
N PHE A 51 -12.60 -5.36 -15.63
CA PHE A 51 -13.75 -5.29 -14.73
C PHE A 51 -13.45 -6.11 -13.49
N ASP A 52 -13.89 -5.63 -12.32
CA ASP A 52 -13.87 -6.43 -11.11
C ASP A 52 -15.02 -7.49 -11.09
N ASP A 53 -15.07 -8.29 -10.03
CA ASP A 53 -16.07 -9.36 -9.93
C ASP A 53 -17.50 -8.86 -9.64
N ASP A 54 -17.69 -7.58 -9.35
CA ASP A 54 -18.99 -6.91 -9.30
C ASP A 54 -19.37 -6.27 -10.65
N GLY A 55 -18.47 -6.29 -11.62
CA GLY A 55 -18.68 -5.72 -12.95
C GLY A 55 -18.38 -4.21 -13.05
N LEU A 56 -17.73 -3.62 -12.06
CA LEU A 56 -17.24 -2.24 -12.16
C LEU A 56 -16.04 -2.17 -13.11
N GLU A 57 -16.04 -1.19 -14.00
CA GLU A 57 -14.89 -0.92 -14.87
C GLU A 57 -13.72 -0.42 -14.04
N ALA A 58 -12.56 -1.05 -14.24
CA ALA A 58 -11.36 -0.78 -13.50
C ALA A 58 -10.54 0.32 -14.19
N THR A 59 -10.38 1.45 -13.51
CA THR A 59 -9.63 2.62 -13.98
C THR A 59 -8.50 2.94 -13.01
N LYS A 60 -7.46 3.62 -13.51
CA LYS A 60 -6.39 4.14 -12.64
C LYS A 60 -6.92 5.22 -11.72
N GLU A 61 -6.72 5.05 -10.43
CA GLU A 61 -7.18 5.99 -9.40
C GLU A 61 -6.11 6.24 -8.33
N TYR A 62 -6.00 7.48 -7.88
CA TYR A 62 -5.16 7.78 -6.71
C TYR A 62 -5.87 7.38 -5.42
N LEU A 63 -5.19 6.62 -4.57
CA LEU A 63 -5.61 6.35 -3.20
C LEU A 63 -4.98 7.35 -2.23
N ILE A 64 -3.70 7.66 -2.44
CA ILE A 64 -2.94 8.67 -1.72
C ILE A 64 -2.34 9.61 -2.76
N LYS A 65 -2.53 10.90 -2.58
CA LYS A 65 -1.94 11.92 -3.45
C LYS A 65 -1.26 12.99 -2.59
N GLU A 66 0.01 13.28 -2.90
CA GLU A 66 0.83 14.22 -2.13
C GLU A 66 0.79 13.92 -0.62
N GLY A 67 0.79 12.62 -0.28
CA GLY A 67 0.71 12.13 1.09
C GLY A 67 -0.68 12.15 1.73
N VAL A 68 -1.66 12.78 1.12
CA VAL A 68 -3.05 12.84 1.62
C VAL A 68 -3.82 11.60 1.18
N LEU A 69 -4.49 10.95 2.12
CA LEU A 69 -5.39 9.84 1.85
C LEU A 69 -6.69 10.37 1.23
N ILE A 70 -6.92 10.10 -0.06
CA ILE A 70 -8.05 10.68 -0.81
C ILE A 70 -9.15 9.70 -1.15
N ARG A 71 -8.82 8.43 -1.37
CA ARG A 71 -9.81 7.42 -1.82
C ARG A 71 -9.57 6.07 -1.13
N PRO A 72 -10.62 5.40 -0.67
CA PRO A 72 -10.50 4.04 -0.14
C PRO A 72 -10.40 2.98 -1.25
N LEU A 73 -9.92 1.81 -0.88
CA LEU A 73 -10.21 0.57 -1.57
C LEU A 73 -11.65 0.15 -1.19
N GLY A 74 -12.53 0.07 -2.15
CA GLY A 74 -13.92 -0.26 -1.89
C GLY A 74 -14.69 -0.46 -3.19
N GLY A 75 -15.13 -1.70 -3.46
CA GLY A 75 -15.97 -2.08 -4.57
C GLY A 75 -17.41 -1.57 -4.42
N SER A 76 -18.31 -2.03 -5.30
CA SER A 76 -19.68 -1.52 -5.42
C SER A 76 -20.45 -1.54 -4.10
N ILE A 77 -20.39 -2.65 -3.37
CA ILE A 77 -21.12 -2.83 -2.10
C ILE A 77 -20.59 -1.88 -1.03
N SER A 78 -19.27 -1.78 -0.90
CA SER A 78 -18.64 -0.90 0.08
C SER A 78 -18.88 0.58 -0.26
N GLN A 79 -18.93 0.96 -1.52
CA GLN A 79 -19.28 2.31 -1.97
C GLN A 79 -20.73 2.66 -1.58
N ILE A 80 -21.67 1.74 -1.80
CA ILE A 80 -23.08 1.94 -1.39
C ILE A 80 -23.18 2.08 0.14
N ARG A 81 -22.52 1.23 0.90
CA ARG A 81 -22.57 1.26 2.37
C ARG A 81 -21.95 2.53 2.96
N SER A 82 -20.89 3.01 2.38
CA SER A 82 -20.13 4.17 2.90
C SER A 82 -20.62 5.51 2.36
N GLY A 83 -21.26 5.52 1.19
CA GLY A 83 -21.55 6.73 0.43
C GLY A 83 -20.30 7.40 -0.17
N MET A 84 -19.17 6.67 -0.25
CA MET A 84 -17.90 7.17 -0.77
C MET A 84 -17.56 6.53 -2.11
N ASN A 85 -16.89 7.28 -2.97
CA ASN A 85 -16.29 6.73 -4.18
C ASN A 85 -15.07 5.89 -3.82
N GLY A 86 -15.11 4.61 -4.19
CA GLY A 86 -13.99 3.68 -4.06
C GLY A 86 -13.31 3.40 -5.39
N VAL A 87 -12.89 2.17 -5.58
CA VAL A 87 -12.26 1.66 -6.81
C VAL A 87 -12.86 0.30 -7.17
N ALA A 88 -12.64 -0.17 -8.39
CA ALA A 88 -13.11 -1.48 -8.84
C ALA A 88 -12.19 -2.59 -8.32
N ASN A 89 -12.33 -2.97 -7.06
CA ASN A 89 -11.45 -3.95 -6.41
C ASN A 89 -12.19 -5.12 -5.72
N SER A 90 -13.44 -5.34 -6.08
CA SER A 90 -14.21 -6.49 -5.61
C SER A 90 -13.66 -7.78 -6.20
N ARG A 91 -13.41 -8.78 -5.35
CA ARG A 91 -12.95 -10.09 -5.78
C ARG A 91 -13.57 -11.21 -4.96
N ALA A 92 -14.11 -12.22 -5.63
CA ALA A 92 -14.58 -13.45 -5.03
C ALA A 92 -13.45 -14.46 -4.88
N CYS A 93 -13.44 -15.22 -3.79
CA CYS A 93 -12.47 -16.31 -3.63
C CYS A 93 -12.88 -17.58 -4.41
N SER A 94 -14.12 -17.65 -4.89
CA SER A 94 -14.65 -18.76 -5.69
C SER A 94 -15.94 -18.32 -6.39
N TRP A 95 -16.33 -19.03 -7.44
CA TRP A 95 -17.54 -18.77 -8.23
C TRP A 95 -18.84 -18.73 -7.41
N ASN A 96 -18.89 -19.39 -6.26
CA ASN A 96 -20.05 -19.48 -5.37
C ASN A 96 -19.93 -18.60 -4.12
N ARG A 97 -19.04 -17.62 -4.13
CA ARG A 97 -18.84 -16.70 -3.00
C ARG A 97 -19.10 -15.26 -3.44
N PRO A 98 -19.68 -14.43 -2.56
CA PRO A 98 -19.82 -13.02 -2.86
C PRO A 98 -18.46 -12.35 -2.98
N PRO A 99 -18.30 -11.40 -3.89
CA PRO A 99 -17.11 -10.55 -3.93
C PRO A 99 -17.02 -9.66 -2.70
N ILE A 100 -15.79 -9.39 -2.27
CA ILE A 100 -15.48 -8.45 -1.20
C ILE A 100 -14.30 -7.58 -1.62
N ASP A 101 -14.04 -6.49 -0.90
CA ASP A 101 -12.91 -5.62 -1.17
C ASP A 101 -11.59 -6.40 -1.03
N ARG A 102 -10.73 -6.29 -2.03
CA ARG A 102 -9.43 -6.95 -2.03
C ARG A 102 -8.33 -6.03 -2.54
N MET A 103 -7.10 -6.34 -2.10
CA MET A 103 -5.91 -5.71 -2.67
C MET A 103 -5.80 -6.04 -4.16
N ALA A 104 -5.38 -5.07 -4.94
CA ALA A 104 -5.12 -5.18 -6.35
C ALA A 104 -3.73 -4.60 -6.66
N ASN A 105 -3.46 -4.17 -7.89
CA ASN A 105 -2.21 -3.51 -8.24
C ASN A 105 -2.15 -2.14 -7.55
N LEU A 106 -1.38 -2.04 -6.47
CA LEU A 106 -1.12 -0.81 -5.73
C LEU A 106 0.33 -0.41 -5.96
N ASN A 107 0.52 0.73 -6.57
CA ASN A 107 1.83 1.21 -6.98
C ASN A 107 2.15 2.54 -6.29
N ILE A 108 3.38 2.67 -5.80
CA ILE A 108 3.95 3.97 -5.50
C ILE A 108 4.35 4.57 -6.84
N GLU A 109 3.82 5.74 -7.17
CA GLU A 109 4.20 6.42 -8.41
C GLU A 109 5.70 6.74 -8.41
N PRO A 110 6.39 6.56 -9.54
CA PRO A 110 7.82 6.80 -9.62
C PRO A 110 8.17 8.26 -9.33
N GLY A 111 9.31 8.45 -8.71
CA GLY A 111 9.90 9.77 -8.50
C GLY A 111 10.96 10.11 -9.54
N GLY A 112 11.71 11.17 -9.28
CA GLY A 112 12.75 11.65 -10.20
C GLY A 112 14.17 11.16 -9.89
N ASN A 113 14.36 10.33 -8.88
CA ASN A 113 15.69 9.90 -8.47
C ASN A 113 16.07 8.57 -9.14
N SER A 114 17.29 8.47 -9.62
CA SER A 114 17.87 7.18 -9.97
C SER A 114 18.21 6.38 -8.70
N MET A 115 18.43 5.08 -8.84
CA MET A 115 18.90 4.25 -7.73
C MET A 115 20.25 4.75 -7.16
N ALA A 116 21.13 5.24 -8.02
CA ALA A 116 22.40 5.81 -7.59
C ALA A 116 22.20 7.09 -6.77
N ASP A 117 21.26 7.96 -7.18
CA ASP A 117 20.93 9.17 -6.43
C ASP A 117 20.37 8.83 -5.05
N LEU A 118 19.49 7.81 -4.97
CA LEU A 118 18.93 7.37 -3.70
C LEU A 118 20.03 6.86 -2.76
N ILE A 119 20.96 6.05 -3.24
CA ILE A 119 22.05 5.49 -2.44
C ILE A 119 22.99 6.60 -1.97
N SER A 120 23.36 7.54 -2.87
CA SER A 120 24.31 8.62 -2.55
C SER A 120 23.84 9.55 -1.44
N GLN A 121 22.53 9.65 -1.21
CA GLN A 121 21.93 10.49 -0.17
C GLN A 121 21.89 9.80 1.22
N VAL A 122 22.22 8.52 1.30
CA VAL A 122 22.13 7.75 2.54
C VAL A 122 23.44 7.84 3.33
N GLN A 123 23.44 8.57 4.44
CA GLN A 123 24.59 8.60 5.32
C GLN A 123 24.82 7.24 6.01
N ARG A 124 23.74 6.59 6.46
CA ARG A 124 23.77 5.26 7.08
C ARG A 124 22.44 4.57 6.90
N GLY A 125 22.44 3.39 6.29
CA GLY A 125 21.19 2.68 6.00
C GLY A 125 21.39 1.27 5.47
N VAL A 126 20.28 0.64 5.09
CA VAL A 126 20.27 -0.68 4.45
C VAL A 126 19.32 -0.64 3.27
N ARG A 127 19.80 -0.97 2.09
CA ARG A 127 18.96 -1.31 0.95
C ARG A 127 18.51 -2.76 1.11
N MET A 128 17.19 -2.98 1.11
CA MET A 128 16.60 -4.29 1.40
C MET A 128 16.07 -4.95 0.14
N TYR A 129 16.16 -6.27 0.06
CA TYR A 129 15.72 -7.08 -1.07
C TYR A 129 14.84 -8.23 -0.61
N THR A 130 13.83 -8.52 -1.39
CA THR A 130 12.94 -9.69 -1.30
C THR A 130 12.34 -9.87 0.09
N ASN A 131 11.12 -9.37 0.25
CA ASN A 131 10.34 -9.61 1.47
C ASN A 131 10.05 -11.10 1.62
N ASN A 132 10.35 -11.68 2.79
CA ASN A 132 10.16 -13.09 3.08
C ASN A 132 9.32 -13.38 4.32
N SER A 133 9.05 -12.38 5.15
CA SER A 133 8.22 -12.54 6.35
C SER A 133 7.56 -11.23 6.74
N TRP A 134 6.41 -11.33 7.39
CA TRP A 134 5.69 -10.15 7.90
C TRP A 134 4.86 -10.48 9.13
N SER A 135 4.62 -9.44 9.92
CA SER A 135 3.66 -9.41 11.01
C SER A 135 3.01 -8.03 11.03
N ILE A 136 1.70 -7.99 11.12
CA ILE A 136 0.90 -6.77 11.12
C ILE A 136 -0.13 -6.90 12.21
N ASP A 137 -0.37 -5.85 13.02
CA ASP A 137 -1.39 -5.86 14.05
C ASP A 137 -2.82 -5.82 13.47
N ASP A 138 -3.81 -6.13 14.29
CA ASP A 138 -5.21 -6.20 13.86
C ASP A 138 -5.75 -4.86 13.34
N SER A 139 -5.21 -3.74 13.79
CA SER A 139 -5.58 -2.40 13.31
C SER A 139 -4.86 -1.96 12.03
N ARG A 140 -3.92 -2.76 11.51
CA ARG A 140 -3.08 -2.43 10.35
C ARG A 140 -2.19 -1.21 10.56
N ASN A 141 -1.86 -0.88 11.79
CA ASN A 141 -1.07 0.28 12.14
C ASN A 141 0.40 -0.04 12.43
N LYS A 142 0.65 -1.15 13.15
CA LYS A 142 2.00 -1.60 13.48
C LYS A 142 2.40 -2.74 12.57
N PHE A 143 3.65 -2.74 12.14
CA PHE A 143 4.18 -3.77 11.26
C PHE A 143 5.63 -4.14 11.57
N GLN A 144 6.00 -5.34 11.17
CA GLN A 144 7.37 -5.82 11.05
C GLN A 144 7.48 -6.63 9.77
N PHE A 145 8.52 -6.34 8.97
CA PHE A 145 8.83 -7.08 7.75
C PHE A 145 10.27 -7.56 7.78
N GLY A 146 10.50 -8.78 7.31
CA GLY A 146 11.81 -9.36 7.09
C GLY A 146 12.13 -9.50 5.61
N CYS A 147 13.41 -9.38 5.29
CA CYS A 147 13.93 -9.54 3.93
C CYS A 147 15.01 -10.61 3.89
N GLU A 148 15.21 -11.22 2.73
CA GLU A 148 16.23 -12.29 2.57
C GLU A 148 17.64 -11.75 2.76
N TYR A 149 17.95 -10.62 2.14
CA TYR A 149 19.23 -9.94 2.31
C TYR A 149 19.09 -8.43 2.09
N GLY A 150 20.15 -7.73 2.40
CA GLY A 150 20.27 -6.30 2.14
C GLY A 150 21.72 -5.90 1.90
N GLU A 151 21.91 -4.66 1.52
CA GLU A 151 23.21 -4.03 1.33
C GLU A 151 23.33 -2.87 2.32
N TYR A 152 24.34 -2.93 3.19
CA TYR A 152 24.64 -1.84 4.12
C TYR A 152 25.26 -0.68 3.36
N ILE A 153 24.70 0.50 3.60
CA ILE A 153 25.13 1.76 2.98
C ILE A 153 25.73 2.65 4.07
N GLU A 154 26.87 3.23 3.80
CA GLU A 154 27.52 4.23 4.62
C GLU A 154 28.16 5.29 3.73
N ASP A 155 27.87 6.57 4.06
CA ASP A 155 28.34 7.74 3.33
C ASP A 155 28.09 7.66 1.81
N GLY A 156 26.90 7.23 1.42
CA GLY A 156 26.48 7.14 0.03
C GLY A 156 27.05 5.96 -0.77
N GLU A 157 27.71 5.01 -0.11
CA GLU A 157 28.32 3.84 -0.77
C GLU A 157 27.86 2.53 -0.16
N ILE A 158 27.66 1.51 -1.01
CA ILE A 158 27.39 0.13 -0.56
C ILE A 158 28.71 -0.47 -0.04
N LYS A 159 28.72 -0.92 1.22
CA LYS A 159 29.92 -1.45 1.89
C LYS A 159 29.94 -2.98 1.95
N HIS A 160 28.86 -3.62 2.35
CA HIS A 160 28.79 -5.08 2.48
C HIS A 160 27.33 -5.58 2.49
N VAL A 161 27.17 -6.86 2.30
CA VAL A 161 25.86 -7.56 2.36
C VAL A 161 25.51 -7.85 3.83
N VAL A 162 24.25 -7.67 4.18
CA VAL A 162 23.65 -8.06 5.46
C VAL A 162 22.61 -9.14 5.24
N LYS A 163 22.62 -10.14 6.11
CA LYS A 163 21.69 -11.27 6.04
C LYS A 163 20.45 -11.01 6.89
N ASN A 164 19.29 -11.38 6.35
CA ASN A 164 17.99 -11.32 7.04
C ASN A 164 17.72 -9.97 7.73
N PRO A 165 17.89 -8.83 7.05
CA PRO A 165 17.51 -7.56 7.64
C PRO A 165 16.01 -7.51 7.86
N ASN A 166 15.59 -6.83 8.90
CA ASN A 166 14.18 -6.57 9.14
C ASN A 166 13.96 -5.12 9.56
N TYR A 167 12.73 -4.66 9.33
CA TYR A 167 12.31 -3.33 9.75
C TYR A 167 10.91 -3.40 10.36
N ARG A 168 10.65 -2.50 11.28
CA ARG A 168 9.37 -2.38 11.98
C ARG A 168 9.00 -0.93 12.15
N GLY A 169 7.72 -0.68 12.27
CA GLY A 169 7.25 0.69 12.43
C GLY A 169 5.77 0.80 12.70
N ILE A 170 5.36 2.05 12.79
CA ILE A 170 3.97 2.49 12.76
C ILE A 170 3.75 3.10 11.37
N SER A 171 2.71 2.66 10.67
CA SER A 171 2.46 3.00 9.26
C SER A 171 2.54 4.50 8.98
N GLN A 172 1.86 5.31 9.78
CA GLN A 172 1.87 6.77 9.61
C GLN A 172 3.27 7.36 9.76
N SER A 173 3.97 7.00 10.85
CA SER A 173 5.32 7.51 11.10
C SER A 173 6.30 7.09 10.01
N PHE A 174 6.18 5.85 9.55
CA PHE A 174 7.02 5.33 8.48
C PHE A 174 6.85 6.13 7.18
N TRP A 175 5.61 6.25 6.70
CA TRP A 175 5.34 6.94 5.44
C TRP A 175 5.55 8.45 5.49
N ARG A 176 5.36 9.08 6.66
CA ARG A 176 5.68 10.50 6.85
C ARG A 176 7.18 10.80 6.81
N ASN A 177 8.00 9.78 7.06
CA ASN A 177 9.46 9.89 6.97
C ASN A 177 10.04 9.52 5.59
N LEU A 178 9.20 9.29 4.57
CA LEU A 178 9.65 9.10 3.20
C LEU A 178 10.38 10.36 2.71
N LYS A 179 11.65 10.21 2.27
CA LYS A 179 12.54 11.32 1.90
C LYS A 179 12.78 11.45 0.41
N ALA A 180 12.70 10.34 -0.33
CA ALA A 180 12.89 10.32 -1.76
C ALA A 180 12.16 9.13 -2.39
N VAL A 181 11.83 9.23 -3.66
CA VAL A 181 11.26 8.18 -4.51
C VAL A 181 12.02 8.18 -5.83
N GLY A 182 12.30 6.98 -6.34
CA GLY A 182 12.97 6.76 -7.63
C GLY A 182 12.05 6.19 -8.69
#